data_193975a4613a87c661f62bc0474a9657
#
_entry.id   193975a4613a87c661f62bc0474a9657
#
_cell.length_a   1.000
_cell.length_b   1.000
_cell.length_c   1.000
_cell.angle_alpha   90.00
_cell.angle_beta   90.00
_cell.angle_gamma   90.00
#
_symmetry.space_group_name_H-M   'P 1'
#
loop_
_entity.id
_entity.type
_entity.pdbx_description
1 polymer ?
#
loop_
_entity_poly.entity_id
_entity_poly.type
_entity_poly.pdbx_seq_one_letter_code
_entity_poly.pdbx_strand_id
1 'polypeptide(L)'
;MKYAVELNRARAGMTGEDWKTEFTLAVPPGEFVALVGPSRSGKGLLLKLCAGLVAPDDGTVRVLDHDLASLDSEGLAELRRRIGMVLQQPGLRSNMTLYTNVTLPLVYHLGVDEETLEPQVMPLLDALGLAPLKKYFPSQLTLGEARCAALARALVMDQELVLLDEPMAGLDAEMAQRVDRVLAEYRRTHSVTILASMHNPSVLLARADRIAFVRQGRIEALGPYADMAKTPDAALQAYLGGRSAA
;
A
#
# COMPACT_ATOMS: atom_id res chain seq x y z
N MET A 1 -17.82 7.23 -9.50
CA MET A 1 -16.33 7.26 -9.50
C MET A 1 -15.84 6.45 -10.69
N LYS A 2 -15.08 7.07 -11.61
CA LYS A 2 -14.52 6.39 -12.79
C LYS A 2 -13.20 5.68 -12.44
N TYR A 3 -12.35 6.34 -11.66
CA TYR A 3 -11.08 5.80 -11.19
C TYR A 3 -10.91 6.08 -9.71
N ALA A 4 -10.39 5.11 -8.96
CA ALA A 4 -9.98 5.31 -7.57
C ALA A 4 -8.66 6.09 -7.49
N VAL A 5 -7.78 5.89 -8.49
CA VAL A 5 -6.54 6.65 -8.65
C VAL A 5 -6.37 7.00 -10.12
N GLU A 6 -6.07 8.27 -10.40
CA GLU A 6 -5.73 8.76 -11.74
C GLU A 6 -4.55 9.72 -11.63
N LEU A 7 -3.42 9.33 -12.21
CA LEU A 7 -2.27 10.20 -12.40
C LEU A 7 -2.17 10.52 -13.91
N ASN A 8 -2.12 11.79 -14.24
CA ASN A 8 -1.95 12.24 -15.62
C ASN A 8 -0.67 13.07 -15.72
N ARG A 9 0.39 12.41 -16.23
CA ARG A 9 1.74 12.98 -16.39
C ARG A 9 2.24 13.63 -15.08
N ALA A 10 1.88 13.05 -13.93
CA ALA A 10 2.24 13.56 -12.63
C ALA A 10 3.77 13.46 -12.45
N ARG A 11 4.41 14.60 -12.28
CA ARG A 11 5.85 14.75 -12.10
C ARG A 11 6.15 15.11 -10.67
N ALA A 12 7.22 14.55 -10.11
CA ALA A 12 7.75 14.95 -8.80
C ALA A 12 9.24 14.64 -8.75
N GLY A 13 10.00 15.47 -8.06
CA GLY A 13 11.43 15.26 -7.86
C GLY A 13 11.73 14.08 -6.96
N MET A 14 12.80 13.33 -7.26
CA MET A 14 13.39 12.36 -6.34
C MET A 14 14.75 12.84 -5.86
N THR A 15 14.93 12.89 -4.53
CA THR A 15 16.20 13.31 -3.94
C THR A 15 17.33 12.35 -4.34
N GLY A 16 18.40 12.92 -4.93
CA GLY A 16 19.60 12.18 -5.32
C GLY A 16 19.49 11.39 -6.63
N GLU A 17 18.52 11.72 -7.49
CA GLU A 17 18.42 11.19 -8.85
C GLU A 17 18.45 12.32 -9.87
N ASP A 18 19.14 12.09 -11.01
CA ASP A 18 19.25 13.06 -12.10
C ASP A 18 18.02 13.05 -13.04
N TRP A 19 17.11 12.11 -12.87
CA TRP A 19 15.91 11.97 -13.68
C TRP A 19 14.64 12.41 -12.91
N LYS A 20 13.69 12.97 -13.64
CA LYS A 20 12.39 13.37 -13.12
C LYS A 20 11.36 12.26 -13.37
N THR A 21 10.50 12.05 -12.40
CA THR A 21 9.37 11.14 -12.59
C THR A 21 8.33 11.72 -13.54
N GLU A 22 7.63 10.86 -14.25
CA GLU A 22 6.43 11.20 -15.01
C GLU A 22 5.49 9.99 -14.99
N PHE A 23 4.52 10.00 -14.08
CA PHE A 23 3.57 8.91 -13.92
C PHE A 23 2.27 9.18 -14.66
N THR A 24 1.84 8.21 -15.46
CA THR A 24 0.49 8.14 -16.03
C THR A 24 -0.10 6.80 -15.65
N LEU A 25 -1.17 6.80 -14.84
CA LEU A 25 -1.83 5.60 -14.32
C LEU A 25 -3.30 5.88 -14.09
N ALA A 26 -4.15 4.95 -14.48
CA ALA A 26 -5.57 4.95 -14.14
C ALA A 26 -5.93 3.60 -13.52
N VAL A 27 -6.48 3.64 -12.29
CA VAL A 27 -6.87 2.45 -11.51
C VAL A 27 -8.35 2.54 -11.21
N PRO A 28 -9.17 1.66 -11.79
CA PRO A 28 -10.59 1.54 -11.45
C PRO A 28 -10.81 1.19 -9.98
N PRO A 29 -11.99 1.49 -9.43
CA PRO A 29 -12.36 1.03 -8.09
C PRO A 29 -12.34 -0.50 -7.97
N GLY A 30 -11.88 -1.00 -6.83
CA GLY A 30 -11.83 -2.42 -6.51
C GLY A 30 -10.67 -3.19 -7.16
N GLU A 31 -9.83 -2.52 -7.96
CA GLU A 31 -8.70 -3.16 -8.63
C GLU A 31 -7.48 -3.25 -7.71
N PHE A 32 -6.72 -4.34 -7.83
CA PHE A 32 -5.41 -4.49 -7.21
C PHE A 32 -4.31 -4.34 -8.27
N VAL A 33 -3.50 -3.29 -8.14
CA VAL A 33 -2.33 -3.04 -9.00
C VAL A 33 -1.04 -3.27 -8.21
N ALA A 34 -0.19 -4.19 -8.70
CA ALA A 34 1.15 -4.40 -8.18
C ALA A 34 2.15 -3.52 -8.93
N LEU A 35 2.89 -2.69 -8.20
CA LEU A 35 3.98 -1.87 -8.74
C LEU A 35 5.29 -2.63 -8.59
N VAL A 36 5.88 -3.11 -9.67
CA VAL A 36 7.15 -3.84 -9.67
C VAL A 36 8.24 -3.03 -10.36
N GLY A 37 9.50 -3.30 -10.03
CA GLY A 37 10.65 -2.61 -10.65
C GLY A 37 11.81 -2.42 -9.69
N PRO A 38 12.96 -1.92 -10.18
CA PRO A 38 14.19 -1.75 -9.39
C PRO A 38 13.98 -0.90 -8.14
N SER A 39 14.88 -1.06 -7.17
CA SER A 39 14.98 -0.11 -6.07
C SER A 39 15.19 1.30 -6.62
N ARG A 40 14.60 2.30 -5.94
CA ARG A 40 14.67 3.72 -6.35
C ARG A 40 14.05 4.04 -7.72
N SER A 41 13.22 3.16 -8.29
CA SER A 41 12.54 3.43 -9.57
C SER A 41 11.37 4.42 -9.48
N GLY A 42 10.99 4.86 -8.27
CA GLY A 42 9.89 5.81 -8.05
C GLY A 42 8.59 5.19 -7.49
N LYS A 43 8.51 3.86 -7.24
CA LYS A 43 7.30 3.20 -6.74
C LYS A 43 6.77 3.82 -5.43
N GLY A 44 7.65 4.00 -4.43
CA GLY A 44 7.26 4.64 -3.16
C GLY A 44 6.85 6.10 -3.33
N LEU A 45 7.45 6.84 -4.29
CA LEU A 45 7.04 8.20 -4.60
C LEU A 45 5.64 8.24 -5.24
N LEU A 46 5.34 7.30 -6.16
CA LEU A 46 4.01 7.15 -6.74
C LEU A 46 2.95 6.91 -5.63
N LEU A 47 3.22 6.02 -4.67
CA LEU A 47 2.31 5.80 -3.53
C LEU A 47 2.14 7.05 -2.67
N LYS A 48 3.21 7.82 -2.44
CA LYS A 48 3.15 9.09 -1.69
C LYS A 48 2.37 10.18 -2.42
N LEU A 49 2.48 10.27 -3.74
CA LEU A 49 1.63 11.13 -4.57
C LEU A 49 0.15 10.76 -4.40
N CYS A 50 -0.20 9.47 -4.49
CA CYS A 50 -1.57 8.99 -4.29
C CYS A 50 -2.11 9.26 -2.88
N ALA A 51 -1.25 9.28 -1.85
CA ALA A 51 -1.65 9.61 -0.47
C ALA A 51 -1.71 11.14 -0.21
N GLY A 52 -1.35 11.97 -1.21
CA GLY A 52 -1.20 13.41 -1.03
C GLY A 52 -0.09 13.80 -0.04
N LEU A 53 0.89 12.91 0.20
CA LEU A 53 2.06 13.18 1.06
C LEU A 53 3.13 13.99 0.32
N VAL A 54 3.10 13.96 -0.99
CA VAL A 54 3.94 14.75 -1.89
C VAL A 54 3.01 15.37 -2.92
N ALA A 55 3.14 16.67 -3.15
CA ALA A 55 2.46 17.34 -4.25
C ALA A 55 3.25 17.10 -5.55
N PRO A 56 2.57 16.94 -6.71
CA PRO A 56 3.26 16.91 -7.99
C PRO A 56 3.82 18.30 -8.33
N ASP A 57 5.00 18.35 -8.97
CA ASP A 57 5.58 19.58 -9.53
C ASP A 57 4.85 19.98 -10.83
N ASP A 58 4.27 19.01 -11.55
CA ASP A 58 3.52 19.19 -12.79
C ASP A 58 2.60 17.98 -13.03
N GLY A 59 1.58 18.15 -13.88
CA GLY A 59 0.56 17.14 -14.11
C GLY A 59 -0.53 17.14 -13.04
N THR A 60 -1.35 16.10 -13.00
CA THR A 60 -2.48 16.01 -12.06
C THR A 60 -2.51 14.68 -11.34
N VAL A 61 -2.95 14.69 -10.08
CA VAL A 61 -3.21 13.51 -9.25
C VAL A 61 -4.63 13.60 -8.72
N ARG A 62 -5.47 12.66 -9.12
CA ARG A 62 -6.83 12.51 -8.61
C ARG A 62 -6.96 11.20 -7.85
N VAL A 63 -7.57 11.27 -6.68
CA VAL A 63 -7.78 10.12 -5.80
C VAL A 63 -9.19 10.16 -5.24
N LEU A 64 -9.93 9.07 -5.38
CA LEU A 64 -11.32 8.93 -4.92
C LEU A 64 -12.20 10.11 -5.38
N ASP A 65 -12.09 10.45 -6.67
CA ASP A 65 -12.74 11.58 -7.37
C ASP A 65 -12.25 13.00 -6.98
N HIS A 66 -11.34 13.14 -6.03
CA HIS A 66 -10.78 14.44 -5.65
C HIS A 66 -9.49 14.75 -6.41
N ASP A 67 -9.39 15.95 -6.97
CA ASP A 67 -8.12 16.49 -7.45
C ASP A 67 -7.32 17.00 -6.25
N LEU A 68 -6.16 16.38 -5.97
CA LEU A 68 -5.40 16.70 -4.77
C LEU A 68 -4.88 18.13 -4.73
N ALA A 69 -4.66 18.75 -5.89
CA ALA A 69 -4.22 20.14 -5.97
C ALA A 69 -5.31 21.14 -5.60
N SER A 70 -6.59 20.73 -5.64
CA SER A 70 -7.75 21.57 -5.29
C SER A 70 -8.14 21.50 -3.81
N LEU A 71 -7.55 20.55 -3.04
CA LEU A 71 -7.90 20.35 -1.65
C LEU A 71 -7.06 21.25 -0.73
N ASP A 72 -7.70 21.84 0.23
CA ASP A 72 -7.04 22.45 1.38
C ASP A 72 -6.59 21.39 2.41
N SER A 73 -6.05 21.83 3.53
CA SER A 73 -5.56 20.92 4.58
C SER A 73 -6.67 20.07 5.21
N GLU A 74 -7.89 20.59 5.33
CA GLU A 74 -9.04 19.89 5.88
C GLU A 74 -9.57 18.84 4.89
N GLY A 75 -9.79 19.23 3.63
CA GLY A 75 -10.19 18.31 2.58
C GLY A 75 -9.17 17.18 2.36
N LEU A 76 -7.88 17.47 2.45
CA LEU A 76 -6.83 16.47 2.36
C LEU A 76 -6.82 15.51 3.58
N ALA A 77 -7.10 16.02 4.78
CA ALA A 77 -7.23 15.20 5.98
C ALA A 77 -8.45 14.27 5.88
N GLU A 78 -9.58 14.76 5.38
CA GLU A 78 -10.79 13.96 5.18
C GLU A 78 -10.57 12.87 4.11
N LEU A 79 -9.93 13.21 3.00
CA LEU A 79 -9.55 12.21 1.98
C LEU A 79 -8.66 11.11 2.56
N ARG A 80 -7.67 11.47 3.38
CA ARG A 80 -6.74 10.51 4.00
C ARG A 80 -7.42 9.56 4.98
N ARG A 81 -8.55 9.91 5.56
CA ARG A 81 -9.36 8.98 6.38
C ARG A 81 -9.87 7.78 5.58
N ARG A 82 -10.06 7.94 4.27
CA ARG A 82 -10.52 6.90 3.34
C ARG A 82 -9.36 6.10 2.74
N ILE A 83 -8.11 6.46 3.10
CA ILE A 83 -6.89 5.84 2.57
C ILE A 83 -6.13 5.14 3.69
N GLY A 84 -5.97 3.82 3.59
CA GLY A 84 -5.03 3.07 4.42
C GLY A 84 -3.64 3.10 3.79
N MET A 85 -2.60 3.44 4.58
CA MET A 85 -1.23 3.45 4.07
C MET A 85 -0.27 2.70 4.98
N VAL A 86 0.51 1.80 4.37
CA VAL A 86 1.67 1.17 4.98
C VAL A 86 2.91 1.71 4.27
N LEU A 87 3.77 2.37 5.01
CA LEU A 87 5.07 2.86 4.53
C LEU A 87 6.13 1.76 4.64
N GLN A 88 7.24 1.90 3.93
CA GLN A 88 8.39 1.00 4.01
C GLN A 88 8.90 0.83 5.45
N GLN A 89 8.88 1.88 6.26
CA GLN A 89 9.02 1.79 7.70
C GLN A 89 7.64 1.72 8.36
N PRO A 90 7.42 0.85 9.35
CA PRO A 90 6.10 0.63 9.98
C PRO A 90 5.46 1.90 10.57
N GLY A 91 6.28 2.85 11.03
CA GLY A 91 5.81 4.13 11.57
C GLY A 91 4.86 3.97 12.77
N LEU A 92 5.11 2.97 13.63
CA LEU A 92 4.40 2.82 14.88
C LEU A 92 4.90 3.87 15.89
N ARG A 93 3.99 4.38 16.71
CA ARG A 93 4.34 5.30 17.81
C ARG A 93 4.99 4.51 18.93
N SER A 94 6.24 4.85 19.25
CA SER A 94 7.08 4.10 20.20
C SER A 94 6.53 4.10 21.65
N ASN A 95 5.77 5.12 22.03
CA ASN A 95 5.17 5.30 23.35
C ASN A 95 3.75 4.70 23.47
N MET A 96 3.29 3.94 22.49
CA MET A 96 1.99 3.28 22.46
C MET A 96 2.17 1.77 22.29
N THR A 97 1.27 0.97 22.87
CA THR A 97 1.25 -0.48 22.65
C THR A 97 0.90 -0.80 21.19
N LEU A 98 1.07 -2.06 20.80
CA LEU A 98 0.60 -2.54 19.49
C LEU A 98 -0.90 -2.26 19.33
N TYR A 99 -1.72 -2.60 20.32
CA TYR A 99 -3.15 -2.40 20.29
C TYR A 99 -3.51 -0.92 20.10
N THR A 100 -2.95 -0.04 20.92
CA THR A 100 -3.17 1.42 20.82
C THR A 100 -2.70 1.99 19.48
N ASN A 101 -1.61 1.47 18.90
CA ASN A 101 -1.19 1.87 17.56
C ASN A 101 -2.21 1.50 16.49
N VAL A 102 -2.83 0.31 16.59
CA VAL A 102 -3.82 -0.17 15.62
C VAL A 102 -5.16 0.56 15.79
N THR A 103 -5.60 0.81 17.02
CA THR A 103 -6.85 1.51 17.33
C THR A 103 -6.78 3.02 17.10
N LEU A 104 -5.58 3.60 17.03
CA LEU A 104 -5.36 5.05 16.94
C LEU A 104 -6.22 5.76 15.88
N PRO A 105 -6.38 5.26 14.65
CA PRO A 105 -7.25 5.90 13.66
C PRO A 105 -8.72 5.95 14.09
N LEU A 106 -9.22 4.89 14.72
CA LEU A 106 -10.61 4.81 15.19
C LEU A 106 -10.86 5.80 16.33
N VAL A 107 -9.97 5.80 17.34
CA VAL A 107 -10.05 6.74 18.47
C VAL A 107 -9.96 8.19 17.99
N TYR A 108 -8.99 8.49 17.11
CA TYR A 108 -8.75 9.86 16.65
C TYR A 108 -9.86 10.40 15.76
N HIS A 109 -10.37 9.59 14.82
CA HIS A 109 -11.33 10.06 13.82
C HIS A 109 -12.79 9.86 14.23
N LEU A 110 -13.11 8.83 15.01
CA LEU A 110 -14.47 8.52 15.41
C LEU A 110 -14.78 8.94 16.86
N GLY A 111 -13.75 9.30 17.65
CA GLY A 111 -13.92 9.72 19.03
C GLY A 111 -14.46 8.62 19.96
N VAL A 112 -14.22 7.34 19.61
CA VAL A 112 -14.68 6.20 20.38
C VAL A 112 -13.64 5.78 21.41
N ASP A 113 -14.11 5.24 22.55
CA ASP A 113 -13.22 4.75 23.59
C ASP A 113 -12.48 3.49 23.13
N GLU A 114 -11.16 3.45 23.32
CA GLU A 114 -10.31 2.33 22.92
C GLU A 114 -10.79 0.98 23.48
N GLU A 115 -11.30 0.97 24.69
CA GLU A 115 -11.80 -0.23 25.39
C GLU A 115 -13.01 -0.88 24.68
N THR A 116 -13.79 -0.11 23.92
CA THR A 116 -14.96 -0.60 23.18
C THR A 116 -14.60 -1.22 21.83
N LEU A 117 -13.36 -1.05 21.37
CA LEU A 117 -12.91 -1.47 20.04
C LEU A 117 -12.43 -2.93 19.97
N GLU A 118 -12.32 -3.61 21.10
CA GLU A 118 -11.78 -4.98 21.16
C GLU A 118 -12.54 -5.96 20.25
N PRO A 119 -13.88 -5.98 20.20
CA PRO A 119 -14.62 -6.87 19.30
C PRO A 119 -14.36 -6.63 17.81
N GLN A 120 -14.06 -5.38 17.42
CA GLN A 120 -13.75 -5.01 16.03
C GLN A 120 -12.30 -5.30 15.64
N VAL A 121 -11.36 -5.03 16.54
CA VAL A 121 -9.92 -5.05 16.24
C VAL A 121 -9.30 -6.42 16.46
N MET A 122 -9.74 -7.18 17.46
CA MET A 122 -9.14 -8.47 17.79
C MET A 122 -9.19 -9.50 16.66
N PRO A 123 -10.27 -9.65 15.88
CA PRO A 123 -10.29 -10.59 14.75
C PRO A 123 -9.18 -10.31 13.72
N LEU A 124 -8.90 -9.02 13.46
CA LEU A 124 -7.82 -8.63 12.56
C LEU A 124 -6.44 -8.92 13.14
N LEU A 125 -6.24 -8.66 14.44
CA LEU A 125 -5.00 -9.01 15.14
C LEU A 125 -4.78 -10.52 15.19
N ASP A 126 -5.82 -11.31 15.43
CA ASP A 126 -5.76 -12.78 15.42
C ASP A 126 -5.38 -13.30 14.02
N ALA A 127 -6.01 -12.79 12.97
CA ALA A 127 -5.73 -13.17 11.59
C ALA A 127 -4.26 -12.90 11.20
N LEU A 128 -3.67 -11.84 11.73
CA LEU A 128 -2.26 -11.48 11.53
C LEU A 128 -1.31 -12.15 12.56
N GLY A 129 -1.82 -12.89 13.56
CA GLY A 129 -1.04 -13.53 14.61
C GLY A 129 -0.51 -12.57 15.67
N LEU A 130 -1.12 -11.39 15.80
CA LEU A 130 -0.67 -10.31 16.67
C LEU A 130 -1.40 -10.25 18.01
N ALA A 131 -2.49 -10.99 18.19
CA ALA A 131 -3.31 -10.93 19.40
C ALA A 131 -2.52 -11.16 20.71
N PRO A 132 -1.57 -12.13 20.80
CA PRO A 132 -0.75 -12.31 22.00
C PRO A 132 0.16 -11.10 22.30
N LEU A 133 0.45 -10.28 21.29
CA LEU A 133 1.38 -9.16 21.35
C LEU A 133 0.68 -7.80 21.58
N LYS A 134 -0.65 -7.79 21.78
CA LYS A 134 -1.45 -6.57 21.85
C LYS A 134 -0.95 -5.53 22.88
N LYS A 135 -0.32 -5.97 23.96
CA LYS A 135 0.22 -5.11 25.02
C LYS A 135 1.71 -4.75 24.82
N TYR A 136 2.37 -5.29 23.79
CA TYR A 136 3.79 -5.02 23.53
C TYR A 136 3.98 -3.65 22.91
N PHE A 137 5.09 -3.01 23.25
CA PHE A 137 5.53 -1.76 22.62
C PHE A 137 6.33 -2.05 21.34
N PRO A 138 6.42 -1.12 20.40
CA PRO A 138 7.16 -1.32 19.14
C PRO A 138 8.61 -1.81 19.32
N SER A 139 9.29 -1.41 20.40
CA SER A 139 10.65 -1.86 20.72
C SER A 139 10.76 -3.36 21.11
N GLN A 140 9.64 -4.00 21.40
CA GLN A 140 9.56 -5.41 21.77
C GLN A 140 9.12 -6.30 20.58
N LEU A 141 8.76 -5.68 19.46
CA LEU A 141 8.30 -6.37 18.25
C LEU A 141 9.47 -6.61 17.30
N THR A 142 9.44 -7.73 16.61
CA THR A 142 10.26 -7.93 15.41
C THR A 142 9.83 -6.98 14.30
N LEU A 143 10.67 -6.78 13.29
CA LEU A 143 10.31 -5.95 12.14
C LEU A 143 9.07 -6.49 11.40
N GLY A 144 8.93 -7.82 11.28
CA GLY A 144 7.78 -8.46 10.66
C GLY A 144 6.49 -8.19 11.44
N GLU A 145 6.50 -8.37 12.77
CA GLU A 145 5.35 -8.07 13.64
C GLU A 145 4.97 -6.58 13.59
N ALA A 146 5.95 -5.68 13.61
CA ALA A 146 5.69 -4.25 13.49
C ALA A 146 5.06 -3.88 12.12
N ARG A 147 5.45 -4.56 11.03
CA ARG A 147 4.83 -4.39 9.70
C ARG A 147 3.40 -4.93 9.66
N CYS A 148 3.17 -6.10 10.22
CA CYS A 148 1.82 -6.64 10.37
C CYS A 148 0.92 -5.71 11.21
N ALA A 149 1.45 -5.10 12.28
CA ALA A 149 0.73 -4.10 13.07
C ALA A 149 0.43 -2.81 12.28
N ALA A 150 1.38 -2.34 11.45
CA ALA A 150 1.14 -1.20 10.55
C ALA A 150 0.07 -1.52 9.48
N LEU A 151 0.04 -2.76 8.98
CA LEU A 151 -1.01 -3.22 8.09
C LEU A 151 -2.37 -3.26 8.80
N ALA A 152 -2.43 -3.83 10.01
CA ALA A 152 -3.66 -3.83 10.82
C ALA A 152 -4.20 -2.41 11.01
N ARG A 153 -3.33 -1.45 11.38
CA ARG A 153 -3.69 -0.04 11.50
C ARG A 153 -4.22 0.57 10.20
N ALA A 154 -3.66 0.17 9.06
CA ALA A 154 -4.09 0.68 7.76
C ALA A 154 -5.43 0.10 7.29
N LEU A 155 -5.87 -1.05 7.82
CA LEU A 155 -7.11 -1.72 7.41
C LEU A 155 -8.28 -1.52 8.39
N VAL A 156 -8.03 -0.94 9.57
CA VAL A 156 -8.99 -0.94 10.68
C VAL A 156 -10.23 -0.06 10.47
N MET A 157 -10.21 0.85 9.48
CA MET A 157 -11.26 1.86 9.22
C MET A 157 -12.06 1.64 7.92
N ASP A 158 -12.05 0.44 7.35
CA ASP A 158 -12.79 0.12 6.10
C ASP A 158 -12.44 1.07 4.94
N GLN A 159 -11.15 1.19 4.62
CA GLN A 159 -10.64 2.10 3.59
C GLN A 159 -11.12 1.73 2.18
N GLU A 160 -11.33 2.76 1.35
CA GLU A 160 -11.65 2.61 -0.07
C GLU A 160 -10.40 2.44 -0.95
N LEU A 161 -9.25 2.94 -0.46
CA LEU A 161 -7.95 2.82 -1.10
C LEU A 161 -6.90 2.36 -0.08
N VAL A 162 -6.12 1.34 -0.42
CA VAL A 162 -5.01 0.85 0.41
C VAL A 162 -3.71 0.94 -0.38
N LEU A 163 -2.74 1.67 0.16
CA LEU A 163 -1.42 1.93 -0.41
C LEU A 163 -0.36 1.20 0.42
N LEU A 164 0.32 0.23 -0.18
CA LEU A 164 1.25 -0.65 0.52
C LEU A 164 2.66 -0.50 -0.07
N ASP A 165 3.59 0.04 0.70
CA ASP A 165 4.99 0.14 0.28
C ASP A 165 5.79 -1.04 0.86
N GLU A 166 6.06 -2.02 0.01
CA GLU A 166 6.78 -3.26 0.31
C GLU A 166 6.19 -4.07 1.49
N PRO A 167 4.89 -4.40 1.46
CA PRO A 167 4.21 -5.00 2.61
C PRO A 167 4.77 -6.36 3.03
N MET A 168 5.46 -7.07 2.15
CA MET A 168 6.02 -8.40 2.39
C MET A 168 7.50 -8.39 2.78
N ALA A 169 8.17 -7.24 2.78
CA ALA A 169 9.59 -7.17 3.06
C ALA A 169 9.88 -7.53 4.52
N GLY A 170 10.82 -8.48 4.76
CA GLY A 170 11.22 -8.90 6.09
C GLY A 170 10.19 -9.75 6.85
N LEU A 171 9.15 -10.23 6.18
CA LEU A 171 8.25 -11.24 6.73
C LEU A 171 8.83 -12.64 6.48
N ASP A 172 8.65 -13.52 7.45
CA ASP A 172 8.83 -14.95 7.21
C ASP A 172 7.67 -15.54 6.38
N ALA A 173 7.78 -16.80 6.02
CA ALA A 173 6.79 -17.45 5.15
C ALA A 173 5.39 -17.54 5.80
N GLU A 174 5.32 -17.72 7.11
CA GLU A 174 4.05 -17.81 7.83
C GLU A 174 3.36 -16.43 7.90
N MET A 175 4.11 -15.40 8.30
CA MET A 175 3.61 -14.02 8.30
C MET A 175 3.15 -13.57 6.91
N ALA A 176 3.95 -13.88 5.88
CA ALA A 176 3.59 -13.55 4.50
C ALA A 176 2.27 -14.21 4.06
N GLN A 177 2.03 -15.47 4.44
CA GLN A 177 0.77 -16.17 4.18
C GLN A 177 -0.41 -15.56 4.96
N ARG A 178 -0.18 -15.11 6.21
CA ARG A 178 -1.22 -14.43 7.00
C ARG A 178 -1.61 -13.11 6.35
N VAL A 179 -0.64 -12.29 5.95
CA VAL A 179 -0.86 -11.02 5.24
C VAL A 179 -1.60 -11.27 3.91
N ASP A 180 -1.20 -12.27 3.11
CA ASP A 180 -1.88 -12.62 1.87
C ASP A 180 -3.37 -12.97 2.11
N ARG A 181 -3.66 -13.80 3.13
CA ARG A 181 -5.03 -14.18 3.49
C ARG A 181 -5.85 -12.98 3.96
N VAL A 182 -5.27 -12.13 4.80
CA VAL A 182 -5.96 -10.93 5.31
C VAL A 182 -6.29 -9.97 4.17
N LEU A 183 -5.35 -9.69 3.26
CA LEU A 183 -5.61 -8.81 2.12
C LEU A 183 -6.63 -9.40 1.14
N ALA A 184 -6.58 -10.72 0.90
CA ALA A 184 -7.56 -11.40 0.06
C ALA A 184 -8.98 -11.33 0.66
N GLU A 185 -9.11 -11.59 1.96
CA GLU A 185 -10.39 -11.51 2.66
C GLU A 185 -10.91 -10.07 2.75
N TYR A 186 -10.02 -9.12 3.04
CA TYR A 186 -10.38 -7.70 3.08
C TYR A 186 -10.90 -7.23 1.73
N ARG A 187 -10.24 -7.61 0.64
CA ARG A 187 -10.70 -7.29 -0.72
C ARG A 187 -12.02 -7.95 -1.07
N ARG A 188 -12.28 -9.17 -0.57
CA ARG A 188 -13.53 -9.90 -0.79
C ARG A 188 -14.72 -9.27 -0.08
N THR A 189 -14.50 -8.71 1.11
CA THR A 189 -15.55 -8.15 1.98
C THR A 189 -15.76 -6.65 1.77
N HIS A 190 -14.76 -5.94 1.22
CA HIS A 190 -14.79 -4.51 0.97
C HIS A 190 -14.47 -4.22 -0.50
N SER A 191 -15.14 -3.26 -1.09
CA SER A 191 -14.85 -2.80 -2.46
C SER A 191 -13.58 -1.92 -2.48
N VAL A 192 -12.45 -2.47 -1.97
CA VAL A 192 -11.20 -1.75 -1.79
C VAL A 192 -10.32 -1.80 -3.02
N THR A 193 -9.73 -0.66 -3.37
CA THR A 193 -8.66 -0.56 -4.37
C THR A 193 -7.32 -0.71 -3.68
N ILE A 194 -6.39 -1.49 -4.22
CA ILE A 194 -5.07 -1.73 -3.63
C ILE A 194 -3.98 -1.35 -4.63
N LEU A 195 -3.01 -0.53 -4.20
CA LEU A 195 -1.74 -0.34 -4.88
C LEU A 195 -0.61 -0.82 -3.96
N ALA A 196 0.17 -1.80 -4.41
CA ALA A 196 1.26 -2.35 -3.60
C ALA A 196 2.59 -2.33 -4.35
N SER A 197 3.63 -1.74 -3.76
CA SER A 197 4.98 -1.83 -4.32
C SER A 197 5.66 -3.14 -3.89
N MET A 198 6.44 -3.72 -4.80
CA MET A 198 7.16 -4.98 -4.57
C MET A 198 8.54 -4.92 -5.21
N HIS A 199 9.54 -5.47 -4.53
CA HIS A 199 10.91 -5.60 -5.04
C HIS A 199 11.27 -7.00 -5.52
N ASN A 200 10.58 -8.01 -5.00
CA ASN A 200 10.86 -9.42 -5.28
C ASN A 200 9.56 -10.12 -5.68
N PRO A 201 9.65 -11.28 -6.34
CA PRO A 201 8.50 -12.14 -6.53
C PRO A 201 7.80 -12.39 -5.20
N SER A 202 6.51 -12.15 -5.16
CA SER A 202 5.70 -12.20 -3.95
C SER A 202 4.40 -12.95 -4.22
N VAL A 203 3.86 -13.62 -3.21
CA VAL A 203 2.54 -14.26 -3.29
C VAL A 203 1.44 -13.25 -3.68
N LEU A 204 1.61 -11.97 -3.33
CA LEU A 204 0.67 -10.92 -3.71
C LEU A 204 0.62 -10.64 -5.22
N LEU A 205 1.66 -10.96 -5.99
CA LEU A 205 1.62 -10.80 -7.45
C LEU A 205 0.52 -11.65 -8.09
N ALA A 206 0.28 -12.84 -7.55
CA ALA A 206 -0.79 -13.72 -8.03
C ALA A 206 -2.20 -13.19 -7.71
N ARG A 207 -2.30 -12.22 -6.81
CA ARG A 207 -3.56 -11.55 -6.42
C ARG A 207 -3.83 -10.28 -7.22
N ALA A 208 -2.79 -9.71 -7.85
CA ALA A 208 -2.93 -8.47 -8.61
C ALA A 208 -3.69 -8.70 -9.91
N ASP A 209 -4.64 -7.81 -10.21
CA ASP A 209 -5.35 -7.80 -11.49
C ASP A 209 -4.46 -7.29 -12.61
N ARG A 210 -3.65 -6.25 -12.30
CA ARG A 210 -2.64 -5.72 -13.20
C ARG A 210 -1.31 -5.51 -12.50
N ILE A 211 -0.25 -5.59 -13.29
CA ILE A 211 1.11 -5.26 -12.88
C ILE A 211 1.56 -4.03 -13.63
N ALA A 212 2.09 -3.05 -12.91
CA ALA A 212 2.75 -1.87 -13.45
C ALA A 212 4.26 -2.01 -13.26
N PHE A 213 5.02 -2.08 -14.35
CA PHE A 213 6.49 -2.07 -14.32
C PHE A 213 7.00 -0.64 -14.29
N VAL A 214 7.61 -0.28 -13.17
CA VAL A 214 8.11 1.08 -12.91
C VAL A 214 9.63 1.09 -13.04
N ARG A 215 10.15 1.90 -13.95
CA ARG A 215 11.58 2.10 -14.15
C ARG A 215 11.88 3.57 -14.43
N GLN A 216 12.91 4.12 -13.77
CA GLN A 216 13.33 5.51 -13.92
C GLN A 216 12.17 6.53 -13.87
N GLY A 217 11.29 6.38 -12.87
CA GLY A 217 10.18 7.29 -12.66
C GLY A 217 9.05 7.24 -13.67
N ARG A 218 8.97 6.18 -14.48
CA ARG A 218 7.92 5.97 -15.47
C ARG A 218 7.30 4.58 -15.37
N ILE A 219 6.05 4.46 -15.75
CA ILE A 219 5.39 3.16 -15.94
C ILE A 219 5.66 2.75 -17.39
N GLU A 220 6.56 1.80 -17.58
CA GLU A 220 6.97 1.35 -18.92
C GLU A 220 6.03 0.28 -19.47
N ALA A 221 5.41 -0.50 -18.59
CA ALA A 221 4.41 -1.50 -18.98
C ALA A 221 3.33 -1.61 -17.90
N LEU A 222 2.09 -1.86 -18.32
CA LEU A 222 0.93 -2.03 -17.45
C LEU A 222 -0.02 -3.03 -18.09
N GLY A 223 -0.34 -4.11 -17.39
CA GLY A 223 -1.26 -5.11 -17.90
C GLY A 223 -1.49 -6.27 -16.93
N PRO A 224 -2.41 -7.20 -17.28
CA PRO A 224 -2.63 -8.42 -16.51
C PRO A 224 -1.34 -9.25 -16.38
N TYR A 225 -1.22 -9.99 -15.26
CA TYR A 225 -0.05 -10.85 -15.01
C TYR A 225 0.26 -11.78 -16.19
N ALA A 226 -0.77 -12.40 -16.77
CA ALA A 226 -0.62 -13.35 -17.86
C ALA A 226 0.01 -12.75 -19.14
N ASP A 227 -0.24 -11.46 -19.39
CA ASP A 227 0.32 -10.75 -20.55
C ASP A 227 1.73 -10.24 -20.23
N MET A 228 1.93 -9.72 -19.03
CA MET A 228 3.23 -9.27 -18.55
C MET A 228 4.24 -10.42 -18.47
N ALA A 229 3.80 -11.63 -18.12
CA ALA A 229 4.64 -12.84 -18.07
C ALA A 229 5.15 -13.27 -19.46
N LYS A 230 4.52 -12.83 -20.55
CA LYS A 230 4.96 -13.14 -21.94
C LYS A 230 5.88 -12.07 -22.53
N THR A 231 6.03 -10.94 -21.85
CA THR A 231 6.87 -9.83 -22.32
C THR A 231 8.34 -10.26 -22.32
N PRO A 232 9.11 -10.02 -23.40
CA PRO A 232 10.52 -10.45 -23.49
C PRO A 232 11.50 -9.61 -22.66
N ASP A 233 11.02 -8.61 -21.90
CA ASP A 233 11.86 -7.77 -21.05
C ASP A 233 12.39 -8.58 -19.85
N ALA A 234 13.69 -8.92 -19.89
CA ALA A 234 14.35 -9.70 -18.85
C ALA A 234 14.32 -9.03 -17.47
N ALA A 235 14.31 -7.68 -17.42
CA ALA A 235 14.22 -6.96 -16.17
C ALA A 235 12.82 -7.12 -15.54
N LEU A 236 11.75 -7.07 -16.34
CA LEU A 236 10.40 -7.35 -15.87
C LEU A 236 10.27 -8.81 -15.41
N GLN A 237 10.80 -9.77 -16.20
CA GLN A 237 10.71 -11.19 -15.87
C GLN A 237 11.35 -11.53 -14.51
N ALA A 238 12.41 -10.85 -14.12
CA ALA A 238 13.05 -11.04 -12.82
C ALA A 238 12.08 -10.75 -11.64
N TYR A 239 11.12 -9.82 -11.80
CA TYR A 239 10.11 -9.51 -10.78
C TYR A 239 8.89 -10.45 -10.80
N LEU A 240 8.62 -11.08 -11.95
CA LEU A 240 7.49 -11.98 -12.10
C LEU A 240 7.79 -13.41 -11.63
N GLY A 241 8.97 -13.65 -11.10
CA GLY A 241 9.40 -14.98 -10.64
C GLY A 241 9.90 -15.86 -11.75
N GLY A 242 10.62 -15.28 -12.73
CA GLY A 242 11.14 -15.89 -13.93
C GLY A 242 11.33 -17.40 -13.86
N ARG A 243 10.31 -18.18 -14.26
CA ARG A 243 10.57 -19.50 -14.80
C ARG A 243 11.21 -19.24 -16.15
N SER A 244 12.53 -19.29 -16.20
CA SER A 244 13.23 -19.52 -17.46
C SER A 244 12.44 -20.63 -18.15
N ALA A 245 11.89 -20.32 -19.33
CA ALA A 245 11.38 -21.34 -20.20
C ALA A 245 12.58 -22.25 -20.51
N ALA A 246 12.59 -23.43 -19.92
CA ALA A 246 13.47 -24.54 -20.33
C ALA A 246 12.88 -25.16 -21.58
#